data_33d9c489dfd2b3ce66f7243fb864158c
#
_entry.id   33d9c489dfd2b3ce66f7243fb864158c
#
_cell.length_a   1.000
_cell.length_b   1.000
_cell.length_c   1.000
_cell.angle_alpha   90.00
_cell.angle_beta   90.00
_cell.angle_gamma   90.00
#
_symmetry.space_group_name_H-M   'P 1'
#
loop_
_entity.id
_entity.type
_entity.pdbx_description
1 polymer ?
#
loop_
_entity_poly.entity_id
_entity_poly.type
_entity_poly.pdbx_seq_one_letter_code
_entity_poly.pdbx_strand_id
1 'polypeptide(L)'
;TLSGYTTEHEYLLIGAIPNQTNTITVTLTNKQGKVVDTLSWSYNAPSLQGGDQYLTVECDDSNTSSLSNGLYTVLGNDVTEESEEQAYMRLYDNYGIIRSEIPIVSYRSHRILFENNTMYFSISNKKIVGMEQTGYVSKIYDTGNYKLHHDYIFDSNNNILVLASEK
;
A
#
# COMPACT_ATOMS: atom_id res chain seq x y z
N THR A 1 -0.83 18.59 -5.88
CA THR A 1 -1.57 19.43 -6.84
C THR A 1 -1.99 18.54 -8.00
N LEU A 2 -3.28 18.49 -8.27
CA LEU A 2 -3.83 17.76 -9.39
C LEU A 2 -3.88 18.70 -10.61
N SER A 3 -3.49 18.21 -11.78
CA SER A 3 -3.42 18.99 -13.01
C SER A 3 -4.73 18.93 -13.78
N GLY A 4 -5.14 20.03 -14.33
CA GLY A 4 -6.31 20.17 -15.20
C GLY A 4 -7.26 21.26 -14.71
N TYR A 5 -7.81 22.01 -15.66
CA TYR A 5 -8.81 23.05 -15.39
C TYR A 5 -10.12 22.59 -16.00
N THR A 6 -11.02 22.09 -15.16
CA THR A 6 -12.35 21.61 -15.53
C THR A 6 -13.39 22.26 -14.62
N THR A 7 -14.65 22.18 -14.97
CA THR A 7 -15.79 22.60 -14.15
C THR A 7 -16.32 21.49 -13.26
N GLU A 8 -15.94 20.24 -13.56
CA GLU A 8 -16.30 19.06 -12.79
C GLU A 8 -15.02 18.34 -12.37
N HIS A 9 -14.98 17.88 -11.12
CA HIS A 9 -13.84 17.23 -10.51
C HIS A 9 -14.28 15.97 -9.79
N GLU A 10 -13.64 14.86 -10.11
CA GLU A 10 -13.79 13.59 -9.42
C GLU A 10 -12.40 13.06 -9.04
N TYR A 11 -12.19 12.77 -7.76
CA TYR A 11 -10.91 12.29 -7.26
C TYR A 11 -11.10 11.16 -6.24
N LEU A 12 -10.26 10.15 -6.34
CA LEU A 12 -10.16 9.13 -5.30
C LEU A 12 -9.41 9.71 -4.09
N LEU A 13 -10.08 9.70 -2.95
CA LEU A 13 -9.46 10.06 -1.67
C LEU A 13 -8.74 8.83 -1.11
N ILE A 14 -7.43 8.96 -0.90
CA ILE A 14 -6.59 7.94 -0.28
C ILE A 14 -5.87 8.52 0.93
N GLY A 15 -5.43 7.64 1.86
CA GLY A 15 -4.58 8.01 2.98
C GLY A 15 -5.31 8.63 4.17
N ALA A 16 -6.62 8.44 4.30
CA ALA A 16 -7.31 8.73 5.55
C ALA A 16 -6.74 7.85 6.69
N ILE A 17 -6.64 8.42 7.89
CA ILE A 17 -6.19 7.66 9.07
C ILE A 17 -7.33 6.74 9.49
N PRO A 18 -7.12 5.42 9.56
CA PRO A 18 -8.13 4.46 9.97
C PRO A 18 -8.65 4.71 11.38
N ASN A 19 -9.89 4.31 11.64
CA ASN A 19 -10.54 4.40 12.95
C ASN A 19 -10.56 5.80 13.57
N GLN A 20 -10.53 6.84 12.72
CA GLN A 20 -10.52 8.24 13.17
C GLN A 20 -11.43 9.11 12.30
N THR A 21 -11.84 10.24 12.87
CA THR A 21 -12.44 11.32 12.11
C THR A 21 -11.35 12.14 11.43
N ASN A 22 -11.33 12.11 10.11
CA ASN A 22 -10.41 12.86 9.28
C ASN A 22 -11.07 14.14 8.78
N THR A 23 -10.35 15.24 8.77
CA THR A 23 -10.79 16.47 8.09
C THR A 23 -10.21 16.50 6.68
N ILE A 24 -11.08 16.59 5.69
CA ILE A 24 -10.71 16.67 4.28
C ILE A 24 -10.96 18.09 3.81
N THR A 25 -9.93 18.70 3.22
CA THR A 25 -10.03 20.04 2.66
C THR A 25 -9.62 20.01 1.18
N VAL A 26 -10.51 20.50 0.34
CA VAL A 26 -10.28 20.68 -1.09
C VAL A 26 -10.20 22.16 -1.38
N THR A 27 -9.11 22.60 -1.96
CA THR A 27 -8.89 23.99 -2.37
C THR A 27 -8.88 24.09 -3.89
N LEU A 28 -9.76 24.89 -4.44
CA LEU A 28 -9.81 25.20 -5.86
C LEU A 28 -8.98 26.43 -6.17
N THR A 29 -8.11 26.32 -7.17
CA THR A 29 -7.28 27.42 -7.63
C THR A 29 -7.52 27.70 -9.11
N ASN A 30 -7.50 28.97 -9.49
CA ASN A 30 -7.55 29.35 -10.91
C ASN A 30 -6.18 29.17 -11.60
N LYS A 31 -6.13 29.47 -12.91
CA LYS A 31 -4.90 29.38 -13.73
C LYS A 31 -3.75 30.27 -13.22
N GLN A 32 -4.04 31.30 -12.46
CA GLN A 32 -3.07 32.21 -11.85
C GLN A 32 -2.61 31.74 -10.46
N GLY A 33 -3.07 30.56 -10.00
CA GLY A 33 -2.75 30.02 -8.68
C GLY A 33 -3.54 30.67 -7.52
N LYS A 34 -4.48 31.58 -7.81
CA LYS A 34 -5.32 32.19 -6.78
C LYS A 34 -6.40 31.22 -6.32
N VAL A 35 -6.55 31.05 -5.01
CA VAL A 35 -7.66 30.30 -4.41
C VAL A 35 -8.98 30.98 -4.76
N VAL A 36 -9.89 30.24 -5.34
CA VAL A 36 -11.24 30.69 -5.71
C VAL A 36 -12.30 30.09 -4.81
N ASP A 37 -12.05 28.90 -4.23
CA ASP A 37 -12.94 28.26 -3.29
C ASP A 37 -12.19 27.27 -2.40
N THR A 38 -12.75 26.96 -1.23
CA THR A 38 -12.25 25.96 -0.30
C THR A 38 -13.43 25.25 0.36
N LEU A 39 -13.48 23.94 0.20
CA LEU A 39 -14.47 23.07 0.82
C LEU A 39 -13.80 22.21 1.88
N SER A 40 -14.46 22.05 3.02
CA SER A 40 -13.96 21.20 4.10
C SER A 40 -15.10 20.38 4.71
N TRP A 41 -14.84 19.09 4.98
CA TRP A 41 -15.79 18.22 5.63
C TRP A 41 -15.09 17.15 6.46
N SER A 42 -15.83 16.50 7.34
CA SER A 42 -15.34 15.39 8.16
C SER A 42 -15.68 14.05 7.51
N TYR A 43 -14.74 13.11 7.57
CA TYR A 43 -14.88 11.72 7.13
C TYR A 43 -14.46 10.77 8.24
N ASN A 44 -15.35 9.90 8.67
CA ASN A 44 -15.03 8.85 9.64
C ASN A 44 -14.51 7.63 8.89
N ALA A 45 -13.19 7.42 8.93
CA ALA A 45 -12.60 6.26 8.31
C ALA A 45 -12.89 4.99 9.11
N PRO A 46 -13.24 3.87 8.46
CA PRO A 46 -13.46 2.60 9.15
C PRO A 46 -12.18 2.10 9.82
N SER A 47 -12.33 1.18 10.76
CA SER A 47 -11.22 0.45 11.36
C SER A 47 -10.55 -0.46 10.33
N LEU A 48 -9.27 -0.76 10.57
CA LEU A 48 -8.56 -1.78 9.81
C LEU A 48 -9.18 -3.16 10.06
N GLN A 49 -9.21 -4.01 9.05
CA GLN A 49 -9.72 -5.38 9.16
C GLN A 49 -8.76 -6.29 9.94
N GLY A 50 -7.45 -6.07 9.78
CA GLY A 50 -6.40 -6.82 10.48
C GLY A 50 -6.23 -6.45 11.94
N GLY A 51 -6.97 -5.45 12.46
CA GLY A 51 -6.83 -4.97 13.84
C GLY A 51 -5.44 -4.40 14.15
N ASP A 52 -5.20 -4.07 15.41
CA ASP A 52 -3.93 -3.47 15.89
C ASP A 52 -2.99 -4.49 16.53
N GLN A 53 -3.31 -5.78 16.44
CA GLN A 53 -2.88 -6.81 17.40
C GLN A 53 -1.39 -7.19 17.34
N TYR A 54 -0.66 -6.87 16.28
CA TYR A 54 0.62 -7.56 16.04
C TYR A 54 1.82 -6.66 15.84
N LEU A 55 1.67 -5.35 15.88
CA LEU A 55 2.79 -4.46 15.67
C LEU A 55 2.69 -3.20 16.52
N THR A 56 3.67 -2.98 17.37
CA THR A 56 3.92 -1.67 17.98
C THR A 56 4.96 -0.95 17.13
N VAL A 57 4.63 0.22 16.66
CA VAL A 57 5.58 1.10 15.95
C VAL A 57 5.95 2.22 16.90
N GLU A 58 7.24 2.35 17.17
CA GLU A 58 7.79 3.49 17.87
C GLU A 58 8.43 4.44 16.87
N CYS A 59 8.10 5.72 16.96
CA CYS A 59 8.65 6.76 16.11
C CYS A 59 9.39 7.78 16.99
N ASP A 60 10.66 8.03 16.65
CA ASP A 60 11.42 9.12 17.26
C ASP A 60 11.13 10.41 16.47
N ASP A 61 10.26 11.24 17.00
CA ASP A 61 9.85 12.52 16.38
C ASP A 61 11.03 13.46 16.10
N SER A 62 12.16 13.30 16.78
CA SER A 62 13.34 14.14 16.60
C SER A 62 14.00 13.98 15.22
N ASN A 63 13.76 12.85 14.55
CA ASN A 63 14.41 12.48 13.30
C ASN A 63 13.45 12.38 12.09
N THR A 64 12.18 12.69 12.26
CA THR A 64 11.18 12.58 11.16
C THR A 64 11.52 13.43 9.93
N SER A 65 12.19 14.56 10.12
CA SER A 65 12.61 15.44 9.02
C SER A 65 13.68 14.85 8.10
N SER A 66 14.39 13.79 8.54
CA SER A 66 15.39 13.07 7.74
C SER A 66 14.78 11.94 6.90
N LEU A 67 13.51 11.62 7.13
CA LEU A 67 12.81 10.56 6.42
C LEU A 67 12.27 11.07 5.08
N SER A 68 12.33 10.22 4.06
CA SER A 68 11.68 10.51 2.77
C SER A 68 10.16 10.56 2.93
N ASN A 69 9.51 11.44 2.18
CA ASN A 69 8.05 11.43 2.09
C ASN A 69 7.58 10.15 1.42
N GLY A 70 6.65 9.46 2.07
CA GLY A 70 6.09 8.22 1.56
C GLY A 70 5.49 7.35 2.64
N LEU A 71 5.31 6.09 2.31
CA LEU A 71 4.83 5.07 3.24
C LEU A 71 5.89 3.97 3.38
N TYR A 72 6.04 3.50 4.59
CA TYR A 72 6.90 2.37 4.94
C TYR A 72 6.05 1.11 5.00
N THR A 73 6.48 0.07 4.31
CA THR A 73 5.75 -1.18 4.25
C THR A 73 6.39 -2.24 5.14
N VAL A 74 5.57 -2.88 5.95
CA VAL A 74 5.93 -4.07 6.72
C VAL A 74 5.30 -5.28 6.04
N LEU A 75 6.13 -6.31 5.77
CA LEU A 75 5.79 -7.45 4.91
C LEU A 75 4.76 -8.44 5.48
N GLY A 76 4.04 -8.06 6.49
CA GLY A 76 3.02 -8.89 7.14
C GLY A 76 3.54 -9.61 8.38
N ASN A 77 2.65 -10.37 9.02
CA ASN A 77 3.02 -11.14 10.19
C ASN A 77 3.78 -12.42 9.79
N ASP A 78 4.49 -12.98 10.75
CA ASP A 78 5.29 -14.19 10.57
C ASP A 78 4.44 -15.46 10.77
N VAL A 79 3.34 -15.56 10.07
CA VAL A 79 2.58 -16.81 10.02
C VAL A 79 3.38 -17.77 9.15
N THR A 80 4.12 -18.66 9.79
CA THR A 80 5.13 -19.51 9.16
C THR A 80 4.58 -20.76 8.53
N GLU A 81 3.32 -21.08 8.76
CA GLU A 81 2.71 -22.31 8.27
C GLU A 81 1.59 -22.04 7.27
N GLU A 82 1.24 -23.04 6.48
CA GLU A 82 0.17 -23.02 5.48
C GLU A 82 -1.22 -22.90 6.14
N SER A 83 -1.40 -21.85 6.95
CA SER A 83 -2.73 -21.51 7.44
C SER A 83 -3.46 -20.75 6.32
N GLU A 84 -4.73 -21.03 6.13
CA GLU A 84 -5.60 -20.25 5.25
C GLU A 84 -6.04 -18.92 5.90
N GLU A 85 -5.39 -18.53 7.00
CA GLU A 85 -5.72 -17.33 7.72
C GLU A 85 -5.29 -16.08 6.95
N GLN A 86 -6.13 -15.07 7.03
CA GLN A 86 -5.87 -13.77 6.45
C GLN A 86 -4.73 -13.07 7.21
N ALA A 87 -3.69 -12.69 6.50
CA ALA A 87 -2.64 -11.80 7.00
C ALA A 87 -2.72 -10.43 6.32
N TYR A 88 -1.96 -9.46 6.80
CA TYR A 88 -1.96 -8.10 6.26
C TYR A 88 -0.55 -7.55 6.18
N MET A 89 -0.17 -7.00 5.03
CA MET A 89 0.91 -6.04 4.96
C MET A 89 0.39 -4.67 5.39
N ARG A 90 1.19 -3.93 6.14
CA ARG A 90 0.79 -2.62 6.66
C ARG A 90 1.69 -1.53 6.13
N LEU A 91 1.08 -0.37 5.86
CA LEU A 91 1.77 0.81 5.39
C LEU A 91 1.68 1.88 6.46
N TYR A 92 2.83 2.37 6.89
CA TYR A 92 3.00 3.39 7.92
C TYR A 92 3.54 4.68 7.32
N ASP A 93 3.12 5.80 7.85
CA ASP A 93 3.75 7.08 7.52
C ASP A 93 5.02 7.34 8.37
N ASN A 94 5.64 8.50 8.17
CA ASN A 94 6.85 8.92 8.87
C ASN A 94 6.68 9.05 10.39
N TYR A 95 5.45 9.08 10.87
CA TYR A 95 5.11 9.19 12.29
C TYR A 95 4.69 7.85 12.91
N GLY A 96 4.84 6.75 12.18
CA GLY A 96 4.45 5.43 12.63
C GLY A 96 2.93 5.20 12.62
N ILE A 97 2.16 6.08 12.00
CA ILE A 97 0.72 5.94 11.90
C ILE A 97 0.38 5.01 10.74
N ILE A 98 -0.44 3.99 11.01
CA ILE A 98 -0.95 3.09 9.97
C ILE A 98 -1.86 3.88 9.04
N ARG A 99 -1.54 3.87 7.75
CA ARG A 99 -2.30 4.57 6.71
C ARG A 99 -3.09 3.62 5.82
N SER A 100 -2.68 2.36 5.74
CA SER A 100 -3.36 1.34 4.94
C SER A 100 -2.94 -0.05 5.36
N GLU A 101 -3.75 -1.03 4.99
CA GLU A 101 -3.43 -2.45 5.06
C GLU A 101 -3.75 -3.12 3.73
N ILE A 102 -2.96 -4.13 3.38
CA ILE A 102 -3.15 -4.92 2.15
C ILE A 102 -3.34 -6.36 2.58
N PRO A 103 -4.50 -6.97 2.28
CA PRO A 103 -4.75 -8.36 2.63
C PRO A 103 -3.86 -9.30 1.82
N ILE A 104 -3.26 -10.26 2.50
CA ILE A 104 -2.50 -11.36 1.92
C ILE A 104 -3.00 -12.68 2.49
N VAL A 105 -2.85 -13.78 1.75
CA VAL A 105 -3.33 -15.10 2.20
C VAL A 105 -2.17 -15.87 2.81
N SER A 106 -2.32 -16.22 4.09
CA SER A 106 -1.53 -17.21 4.85
C SER A 106 -0.03 -17.01 4.96
N TYR A 107 0.54 -16.03 4.32
CA TYR A 107 1.99 -15.94 4.19
C TYR A 107 2.46 -14.49 4.11
N ARG A 108 3.55 -14.18 4.77
CA ARG A 108 4.18 -12.88 4.57
C ARG A 108 4.68 -12.76 3.12
N SER A 109 4.55 -11.61 2.52
CA SER A 109 5.24 -11.34 1.28
C SER A 109 6.76 -11.43 1.51
N HIS A 110 7.47 -12.21 0.71
CA HIS A 110 8.91 -12.38 0.89
C HIS A 110 9.72 -11.18 0.46
N ARG A 111 9.22 -10.47 -0.54
CA ARG A 111 9.89 -9.35 -1.16
C ARG A 111 8.89 -8.38 -1.74
N ILE A 112 9.27 -7.12 -1.81
CA ILE A 112 8.55 -6.08 -2.53
C ILE A 112 9.49 -5.54 -3.61
N LEU A 113 8.98 -5.46 -4.84
CA LEU A 113 9.67 -4.83 -5.96
C LEU A 113 8.87 -3.63 -6.42
N PHE A 114 9.55 -2.62 -6.93
CA PHE A 114 8.93 -1.45 -7.53
C PHE A 114 9.41 -1.30 -8.95
N GLU A 115 8.47 -1.17 -9.88
CA GLU A 115 8.74 -0.91 -11.28
C GLU A 115 7.60 -0.09 -11.89
N ASN A 116 7.93 1.01 -12.57
CA ASN A 116 6.97 1.87 -13.25
C ASN A 116 5.76 2.28 -12.40
N ASN A 117 5.99 2.78 -11.17
CA ASN A 117 4.97 3.17 -10.18
C ASN A 117 4.03 2.04 -9.73
N THR A 118 4.41 0.80 -9.97
CA THR A 118 3.69 -0.39 -9.55
C THR A 118 4.50 -1.12 -8.47
N MET A 119 3.84 -1.50 -7.39
CA MET A 119 4.40 -2.32 -6.33
C MET A 119 4.06 -3.78 -6.59
N TYR A 120 5.08 -4.64 -6.65
CA TYR A 120 4.91 -6.08 -6.85
C TYR A 120 5.25 -6.82 -5.59
N PHE A 121 4.34 -7.70 -5.16
CA PHE A 121 4.51 -8.50 -3.95
C PHE A 121 3.71 -9.80 -4.05
N SER A 122 4.12 -10.81 -3.29
CA SER A 122 3.39 -12.07 -3.21
C SER A 122 2.22 -11.94 -2.23
N ILE A 123 1.04 -12.33 -2.67
CA ILE A 123 -0.19 -12.37 -1.85
C ILE A 123 -0.50 -13.78 -1.34
N SER A 124 0.18 -14.77 -1.86
CA SER A 124 0.10 -16.17 -1.45
C SER A 124 1.36 -16.91 -1.88
N ASN A 125 1.47 -18.16 -1.52
CA ASN A 125 2.56 -19.03 -1.97
C ASN A 125 2.54 -19.38 -3.48
N LYS A 126 1.58 -18.83 -4.24
CA LYS A 126 1.43 -19.08 -5.69
C LYS A 126 1.18 -17.85 -6.52
N LYS A 127 0.93 -16.69 -5.90
CA LYS A 127 0.53 -15.52 -6.64
C LYS A 127 1.36 -14.31 -6.26
N ILE A 128 1.85 -13.61 -7.29
CA ILE A 128 2.44 -12.28 -7.20
C ILE A 128 1.47 -11.32 -7.89
N VAL A 129 1.26 -10.16 -7.30
CA VAL A 129 0.44 -9.10 -7.87
C VAL A 129 1.26 -7.85 -8.13
N GLY A 130 0.85 -7.07 -9.12
CA GLY A 130 1.27 -5.70 -9.33
C GLY A 130 0.14 -4.75 -8.94
N MET A 131 0.37 -3.90 -7.95
CA MET A 131 -0.59 -2.95 -7.41
C MET A 131 -0.11 -1.52 -7.67
N GLU A 132 -0.99 -0.70 -8.22
CA GLU A 132 -0.75 0.71 -8.47
C GLU A 132 -0.90 1.55 -7.17
N GLN A 133 -0.46 2.79 -7.20
CA GLN A 133 -0.50 3.70 -6.04
C GLN A 133 -1.90 3.94 -5.49
N THR A 134 -2.94 3.74 -6.28
CA THR A 134 -4.35 3.85 -5.87
C THR A 134 -4.89 2.62 -5.15
N GLY A 135 -4.09 1.54 -5.03
CA GLY A 135 -4.51 0.25 -4.51
C GLY A 135 -5.13 -0.67 -5.57
N TYR A 136 -5.22 -0.23 -6.82
CA TYR A 136 -5.74 -1.06 -7.91
C TYR A 136 -4.73 -2.14 -8.31
N VAL A 137 -5.17 -3.40 -8.31
CA VAL A 137 -4.36 -4.53 -8.77
C VAL A 137 -4.48 -4.62 -10.29
N SER A 138 -3.43 -4.22 -10.98
CA SER A 138 -3.39 -4.18 -12.45
C SER A 138 -2.79 -5.45 -13.07
N LYS A 139 -2.04 -6.25 -12.28
CA LYS A 139 -1.39 -7.47 -12.75
C LYS A 139 -1.49 -8.58 -11.72
N ILE A 140 -1.67 -9.81 -12.21
CA ILE A 140 -1.65 -11.03 -11.40
C ILE A 140 -0.82 -12.08 -12.13
N TYR A 141 0.19 -12.61 -11.44
CA TYR A 141 1.02 -13.71 -11.92
C TYR A 141 0.73 -14.93 -11.05
N ASP A 142 0.29 -16.00 -11.68
CA ASP A 142 0.03 -17.30 -11.01
C ASP A 142 1.13 -18.28 -11.40
N THR A 143 1.77 -18.88 -10.42
CA THR A 143 2.85 -19.85 -10.64
C THR A 143 2.34 -21.27 -10.91
N GLY A 144 1.03 -21.49 -10.94
CA GLY A 144 0.41 -22.78 -11.26
C GLY A 144 0.75 -23.86 -10.25
N ASN A 145 1.51 -24.86 -10.69
CA ASN A 145 1.93 -25.99 -9.86
C ASN A 145 3.17 -25.71 -8.99
N TYR A 146 3.79 -24.53 -9.14
CA TYR A 146 4.98 -24.19 -8.39
C TYR A 146 4.62 -23.38 -7.14
N LYS A 147 5.27 -23.71 -6.04
CA LYS A 147 5.17 -22.98 -4.79
C LYS A 147 6.31 -21.96 -4.72
N LEU A 148 5.97 -20.69 -4.55
CA LEU A 148 6.94 -19.61 -4.36
C LEU A 148 7.79 -19.84 -3.11
N HIS A 149 9.07 -19.60 -3.23
CA HIS A 149 10.03 -19.54 -2.14
C HIS A 149 10.41 -18.09 -1.80
N HIS A 150 11.56 -17.93 -1.20
CA HIS A 150 11.96 -16.70 -0.49
C HIS A 150 12.26 -15.49 -1.37
N ASP A 151 12.39 -15.63 -2.68
CA ASP A 151 12.84 -14.52 -3.51
C ASP A 151 12.30 -14.53 -4.93
N TYR A 152 12.16 -13.35 -5.47
CA TYR A 152 11.87 -13.08 -6.88
C TYR A 152 12.44 -11.72 -7.29
N ILE A 153 12.75 -11.54 -8.57
CA ILE A 153 13.39 -10.35 -9.12
C ILE A 153 12.94 -10.13 -10.57
N PHE A 154 13.02 -8.91 -11.07
CA PHE A 154 12.89 -8.64 -12.49
C PHE A 154 14.19 -8.96 -13.24
N ASP A 155 14.05 -9.57 -14.42
CA ASP A 155 15.13 -9.65 -15.40
C ASP A 155 15.20 -8.38 -16.27
N SER A 156 16.17 -8.32 -17.18
CA SER A 156 16.34 -7.19 -18.11
C SER A 156 15.20 -6.99 -19.11
N ASN A 157 14.29 -7.96 -19.22
CA ASN A 157 13.13 -7.90 -20.11
C ASN A 157 11.83 -7.66 -19.31
N ASN A 158 11.93 -7.30 -18.03
CA ASN A 158 10.81 -7.12 -17.11
C ASN A 158 9.97 -8.39 -16.87
N ASN A 159 10.56 -9.58 -17.05
CA ASN A 159 9.96 -10.81 -16.55
C ASN A 159 10.29 -10.99 -15.08
N ILE A 160 9.37 -11.57 -14.33
CA ILE A 160 9.62 -11.92 -12.93
C ILE A 160 10.26 -13.31 -12.88
N LEU A 161 11.52 -13.36 -12.45
CA LEU A 161 12.20 -14.61 -12.11
C LEU A 161 11.87 -14.95 -10.67
N VAL A 162 11.45 -16.18 -10.41
CA VAL A 162 11.03 -16.63 -9.09
C VAL A 162 11.83 -17.85 -8.64
N LEU A 163 12.13 -17.92 -7.35
CA LEU A 163 12.53 -19.17 -6.73
C LEU A 163 11.27 -19.95 -6.36
N ALA A 164 11.15 -21.17 -6.84
CA ALA A 164 9.98 -22.00 -6.61
C ALA A 164 10.34 -23.48 -6.51
N SER A 165 9.51 -24.24 -5.82
CA SER A 165 9.55 -25.71 -5.82
C SER A 165 8.32 -26.28 -6.54
N GLU A 166 8.52 -27.39 -7.20
CA GLU A 166 7.42 -28.21 -7.71
C GLU A 166 6.77 -28.96 -6.54
N LYS A 167 5.44 -29.09 -6.58
CA LYS A 167 4.68 -29.87 -5.58
C LYS A 167 4.86 -31.35 -5.77
#